data_7d0b78d2cca6901a317313d98b3c1277
#
_entry.id   7d0b78d2cca6901a317313d98b3c1277
#
_cell.length_a   1.000
_cell.length_b   1.000
_cell.length_c   1.000
_cell.angle_alpha   90.00
_cell.angle_beta   90.00
_cell.angle_gamma   90.00
#
_symmetry.space_group_name_H-M   'P 1'
#
loop_
_entity.id
_entity.type
_entity.pdbx_description
1 polymer ?
#
loop_
_entity_poly.entity_id
_entity_poly.type
_entity_poly.pdbx_seq_one_letter_code
_entity_poly.pdbx_strand_id
1 'polypeptide(L)'
;MPKEPAIIIANHQSAWETLCFQLIFPAQSYLLKRNLLWIPFFGWGLAMNRPIAIDRSKKTRALDVLVKEGRKRLDEGRWLVIFPEGTRTDPGAPGKFQAGGAMVASRTGSPVVPVAHNAGVFWPKNSFLKHPGTIDVVIGPAIESTDKKARQINQESEGWIRGCLQKLPAQRK
;
A
#
# COMPACT_ATOMS: atom_id res chain seq x y z
N MET A 1 6.45 -12.60 9.29
CA MET A 1 6.05 -12.28 7.90
C MET A 1 5.95 -13.59 7.11
N PRO A 2 5.05 -13.69 6.12
CA PRO A 2 4.99 -14.84 5.21
C PRO A 2 6.33 -15.08 4.51
N LYS A 3 6.63 -16.35 4.18
CA LYS A 3 7.81 -16.71 3.37
C LYS A 3 7.55 -16.49 1.88
N GLU A 4 6.30 -16.54 1.48
CA GLU A 4 5.84 -16.36 0.11
C GLU A 4 5.51 -14.90 -0.18
N PRO A 5 5.52 -14.49 -1.47
CA PRO A 5 5.11 -13.16 -1.88
C PRO A 5 3.70 -12.80 -1.38
N ALA A 6 3.56 -11.61 -0.78
CA ALA A 6 2.34 -11.17 -0.14
C ALA A 6 1.91 -9.78 -0.65
N ILE A 7 0.69 -9.42 -0.33
CA ILE A 7 0.13 -8.10 -0.64
C ILE A 7 0.16 -7.26 0.63
N ILE A 8 0.98 -6.21 0.63
CA ILE A 8 1.00 -5.21 1.69
C ILE A 8 -0.15 -4.24 1.46
N ILE A 9 -1.04 -4.15 2.43
CA ILE A 9 -2.06 -3.10 2.48
C ILE A 9 -1.68 -2.14 3.61
N ALA A 10 -1.39 -0.87 3.26
CA ALA A 10 -0.94 0.13 4.22
C ALA A 10 -1.72 1.44 4.10
N ASN A 11 -1.85 2.19 5.19
CA ASN A 11 -2.30 3.57 5.11
C ASN A 11 -1.30 4.43 4.33
N HIS A 12 -1.76 5.53 3.74
CA HIS A 12 -0.94 6.41 2.88
C HIS A 12 -0.95 7.84 3.41
N GLN A 13 0.16 8.32 3.93
CA GLN A 13 0.25 9.65 4.54
C GLN A 13 1.40 10.49 4.00
N SER A 14 2.46 9.85 3.46
CA SER A 14 3.72 10.50 3.15
C SER A 14 4.34 9.98 1.85
N ALA A 15 5.41 10.59 1.39
CA ALA A 15 6.32 10.00 0.42
C ALA A 15 7.30 9.02 1.08
N TRP A 16 7.45 9.11 2.40
CA TRP A 16 8.38 8.30 3.22
C TRP A 16 8.16 6.80 3.03
N GLU A 17 6.91 6.34 3.10
CA GLU A 17 6.60 4.91 2.98
C GLU A 17 7.00 4.33 1.61
N THR A 18 6.92 5.10 0.55
CA THR A 18 7.34 4.65 -0.79
C THR A 18 8.83 4.39 -0.86
N LEU A 19 9.62 5.12 -0.09
CA LEU A 19 11.08 4.97 0.00
C LEU A 19 11.48 3.91 1.02
N CYS A 20 10.96 4.01 2.24
CA CYS A 20 11.43 3.18 3.36
C CYS A 20 10.88 1.76 3.35
N PHE A 21 9.73 1.51 2.75
CA PHE A 21 9.24 0.14 2.58
C PHE A 21 10.21 -0.72 1.75
N GLN A 22 11.00 -0.11 0.86
CA GLN A 22 12.05 -0.82 0.11
C GLN A 22 13.14 -1.41 1.03
N LEU A 23 13.33 -0.85 2.22
CA LEU A 23 14.29 -1.33 3.22
C LEU A 23 13.67 -2.32 4.22
N ILE A 24 12.35 -2.25 4.39
CA ILE A 24 11.63 -3.03 5.41
C ILE A 24 11.15 -4.37 4.85
N PHE A 25 10.71 -4.40 3.60
CA PHE A 25 10.09 -5.56 2.99
C PHE A 25 10.93 -6.11 1.82
N PRO A 26 10.70 -7.36 1.39
CA PRO A 26 11.33 -7.92 0.20
C PRO A 26 11.06 -7.11 -1.06
N ALA A 27 11.65 -7.50 -2.19
CA ALA A 27 11.46 -6.82 -3.47
C ALA A 27 9.97 -6.57 -3.79
N GLN A 28 9.63 -5.32 -4.09
CA GLN A 28 8.24 -4.86 -4.17
C GLN A 28 7.88 -4.29 -5.54
N SER A 29 6.58 -4.31 -5.83
CA SER A 29 5.95 -3.56 -6.92
C SER A 29 4.82 -2.71 -6.36
N TYR A 30 4.80 -1.43 -6.70
CA TYR A 30 3.80 -0.48 -6.23
C TYR A 30 2.67 -0.33 -7.23
N LEU A 31 1.45 -0.17 -6.72
CA LEU A 31 0.32 0.29 -7.52
C LEU A 31 0.35 1.82 -7.61
N LEU A 32 0.49 2.35 -8.82
CA LEU A 32 0.56 3.79 -9.04
C LEU A 32 -0.30 4.29 -10.21
N LYS A 33 -0.52 5.59 -10.26
CA LYS A 33 -1.16 6.24 -11.40
C LYS A 33 -0.19 6.25 -12.59
N ARG A 34 -0.66 5.87 -13.78
CA ARG A 34 0.16 5.86 -15.01
C ARG A 34 0.87 7.18 -15.27
N ASN A 35 0.23 8.31 -14.98
CA ASN A 35 0.81 9.64 -15.24
C ASN A 35 2.10 9.91 -14.45
N LEU A 36 2.35 9.23 -13.33
CA LEU A 36 3.59 9.38 -12.57
C LEU A 36 4.82 8.89 -13.31
N LEU A 37 4.66 7.95 -14.26
CA LEU A 37 5.76 7.44 -15.06
C LEU A 37 6.26 8.45 -16.10
N TRP A 38 5.49 9.49 -16.39
CA TRP A 38 5.87 10.55 -17.34
C TRP A 38 6.70 11.67 -16.72
N ILE A 39 6.88 11.68 -15.39
CA ILE A 39 7.70 12.66 -14.68
C ILE A 39 9.18 12.30 -14.93
N PRO A 40 9.98 13.16 -15.59
CA PRO A 40 11.40 12.89 -15.86
C PRO A 40 12.16 12.54 -14.58
N PHE A 41 13.14 11.66 -14.67
CA PHE A 41 13.96 11.11 -13.58
C PHE A 41 13.18 10.32 -12.54
N PHE A 42 12.15 10.94 -11.93
CA PHE A 42 11.30 10.30 -10.92
C PHE A 42 10.51 9.12 -11.50
N GLY A 43 9.86 9.32 -12.64
CA GLY A 43 9.12 8.26 -13.34
C GLY A 43 10.03 7.12 -13.79
N TRP A 44 11.24 7.42 -14.22
CA TRP A 44 12.24 6.41 -14.61
C TRP A 44 12.68 5.57 -13.41
N GLY A 45 12.96 6.21 -12.26
CA GLY A 45 13.27 5.50 -11.02
C GLY A 45 12.10 4.61 -10.55
N LEU A 46 10.85 5.11 -10.69
CA LEU A 46 9.66 4.30 -10.40
C LEU A 46 9.53 3.10 -11.33
N ALA A 47 9.82 3.27 -12.63
CA ALA A 47 9.72 2.20 -13.63
C ALA A 47 10.66 1.03 -13.32
N MET A 48 11.84 1.29 -12.74
CA MET A 48 12.78 0.23 -12.34
C MET A 48 12.21 -0.73 -11.29
N ASN A 49 11.25 -0.29 -10.49
CA ASN A 49 10.55 -1.13 -9.49
C ASN A 49 9.42 -1.98 -10.09
N ARG A 50 9.32 -2.05 -11.44
CA ARG A 50 8.27 -2.81 -12.14
C ARG A 50 6.86 -2.53 -11.60
N PRO A 51 6.43 -1.26 -11.50
CA PRO A 51 5.16 -0.89 -10.89
C PRO A 51 3.98 -1.39 -11.71
N ILE A 52 2.82 -1.48 -11.06
CA ILE A 52 1.54 -1.69 -11.74
C ILE A 52 0.93 -0.32 -11.98
N ALA A 53 0.99 0.15 -13.22
CA ALA A 53 0.47 1.45 -13.61
C ALA A 53 -0.97 1.32 -14.09
N ILE A 54 -1.92 1.94 -13.38
CA ILE A 54 -3.34 1.90 -13.73
C ILE A 54 -3.89 3.28 -14.12
N ASP A 55 -4.84 3.26 -15.04
CA ASP A 55 -5.70 4.38 -15.33
C ASP A 55 -6.99 4.26 -14.52
N ARG A 56 -7.11 5.07 -13.46
CA ARG A 56 -8.25 5.00 -12.51
C ARG A 56 -9.57 5.54 -13.09
N SER A 57 -9.52 6.21 -14.24
CA SER A 57 -10.74 6.74 -14.91
C SER A 57 -11.63 5.59 -15.41
N LYS A 58 -11.02 4.46 -15.78
CA LYS A 58 -11.69 3.27 -16.31
C LYS A 58 -11.78 2.18 -15.23
N LYS A 59 -12.63 2.38 -14.21
CA LYS A 59 -12.69 1.60 -12.97
C LYS A 59 -12.64 0.07 -13.17
N THR A 60 -13.52 -0.50 -14.00
CA THR A 60 -13.59 -1.96 -14.21
C THR A 60 -12.32 -2.49 -14.88
N ARG A 61 -11.90 -1.82 -15.97
CA ARG A 61 -10.67 -2.21 -16.69
C ARG A 61 -9.41 -2.05 -15.83
N ALA A 62 -9.37 -1.03 -14.98
CA ALA A 62 -8.27 -0.81 -14.04
C ALA A 62 -8.14 -1.96 -13.04
N LEU A 63 -9.27 -2.51 -12.59
CA LEU A 63 -9.29 -3.65 -11.68
C LEU A 63 -8.80 -4.94 -12.35
N ASP A 64 -9.23 -5.21 -13.59
CA ASP A 64 -8.77 -6.39 -14.33
C ASP A 64 -7.26 -6.33 -14.59
N VAL A 65 -6.76 -5.16 -14.98
CA VAL A 65 -5.32 -4.91 -15.14
C VAL A 65 -4.60 -5.13 -13.80
N LEU A 66 -5.13 -4.58 -12.72
CA LEU A 66 -4.55 -4.73 -11.38
C LEU A 66 -4.44 -6.20 -10.97
N VAL A 67 -5.48 -6.99 -11.17
CA VAL A 67 -5.47 -8.42 -10.82
C VAL A 67 -4.50 -9.19 -11.70
N LYS A 68 -4.52 -8.97 -13.01
CA LYS A 68 -3.63 -9.64 -13.98
C LYS A 68 -2.15 -9.32 -13.69
N GLU A 69 -1.81 -8.05 -13.63
CA GLU A 69 -0.43 -7.62 -13.38
C GLU A 69 0.01 -7.93 -11.95
N GLY A 70 -0.92 -7.85 -10.97
CA GLY A 70 -0.66 -8.23 -9.60
C GLY A 70 -0.25 -9.70 -9.48
N ARG A 71 -1.01 -10.62 -10.08
CA ARG A 71 -0.64 -12.04 -10.14
C ARG A 71 0.75 -12.22 -10.74
N LYS A 72 1.01 -11.60 -11.89
CA LYS A 72 2.31 -11.69 -12.55
C LYS A 72 3.47 -11.27 -11.64
N ARG A 73 3.31 -10.17 -10.86
CA ARG A 73 4.36 -9.72 -9.94
C ARG A 73 4.57 -10.68 -8.77
N LEU A 74 3.46 -11.23 -8.23
CA LEU A 74 3.52 -12.23 -7.16
C LEU A 74 4.22 -13.51 -7.66
N ASP A 75 3.91 -13.98 -8.87
CA ASP A 75 4.54 -15.15 -9.50
C ASP A 75 6.05 -14.90 -9.78
N GLU A 76 6.45 -13.65 -10.03
CA GLU A 76 7.85 -13.21 -10.14
C GLU A 76 8.58 -13.12 -8.78
N GLY A 77 7.95 -13.52 -7.68
CA GLY A 77 8.51 -13.45 -6.33
C GLY A 77 8.48 -12.04 -5.71
N ARG A 78 7.76 -11.09 -6.29
CA ARG A 78 7.67 -9.70 -5.79
C ARG A 78 6.43 -9.50 -4.94
N TRP A 79 6.58 -8.77 -3.87
CA TRP A 79 5.46 -8.34 -3.05
C TRP A 79 4.72 -7.17 -3.71
N LEU A 80 3.43 -7.02 -3.41
CA LEU A 80 2.66 -5.88 -3.89
C LEU A 80 2.44 -4.89 -2.76
N VAL A 81 2.69 -3.60 -3.01
CA VAL A 81 2.32 -2.54 -2.07
C VAL A 81 1.13 -1.77 -2.62
N ILE A 82 0.05 -1.79 -1.87
CA ILE A 82 -1.21 -1.14 -2.23
C ILE A 82 -1.66 -0.23 -1.09
N PHE A 83 -1.83 1.04 -1.42
CA PHE A 83 -2.42 2.03 -0.54
C PHE A 83 -3.92 2.14 -0.87
N PRO A 84 -4.81 1.53 -0.06
CA PRO A 84 -6.23 1.41 -0.42
C PRO A 84 -6.96 2.74 -0.41
N GLU A 85 -6.44 3.75 0.25
CA GLU A 85 -6.99 5.11 0.25
C GLU A 85 -6.86 5.80 -1.13
N GLY A 86 -5.92 5.35 -1.94
CA GLY A 86 -5.71 5.85 -3.31
C GLY A 86 -5.10 7.26 -3.40
N THR A 87 -4.95 7.94 -2.29
CA THR A 87 -4.29 9.22 -2.15
C THR A 87 -3.73 9.36 -0.74
N ARG A 88 -2.77 10.27 -0.54
CA ARG A 88 -2.23 10.54 0.80
C ARG A 88 -3.26 11.27 1.65
N THR A 89 -3.45 10.79 2.87
CA THR A 89 -4.37 11.36 3.88
C THR A 89 -3.60 12.01 5.01
N ASP A 90 -4.27 12.85 5.80
CA ASP A 90 -3.65 13.46 6.97
C ASP A 90 -3.65 12.49 8.17
N PRO A 91 -2.65 12.56 9.06
CA PRO A 91 -2.67 11.84 10.32
C PRO A 91 -3.96 12.11 11.09
N GLY A 92 -4.58 11.06 11.64
CA GLY A 92 -5.85 11.17 12.35
C GLY A 92 -7.10 11.24 11.46
N ALA A 93 -6.95 11.38 10.14
CA ALA A 93 -8.07 11.45 9.18
C ALA A 93 -7.92 10.39 8.06
N PRO A 94 -7.97 9.10 8.38
CA PRO A 94 -7.80 8.03 7.39
C PRO A 94 -8.94 8.04 6.37
N GLY A 95 -8.59 7.91 5.09
CA GLY A 95 -9.52 7.86 3.98
C GLY A 95 -10.35 6.57 3.92
N LYS A 96 -11.24 6.51 2.93
CA LYS A 96 -12.01 5.31 2.63
C LYS A 96 -11.13 4.27 1.92
N PHE A 97 -11.15 3.04 2.40
CA PHE A 97 -10.41 1.94 1.77
C PHE A 97 -11.14 1.42 0.52
N GLN A 98 -10.42 1.39 -0.57
CA GLN A 98 -10.84 0.79 -1.83
C GLN A 98 -10.51 -0.71 -1.83
N ALA A 99 -11.41 -1.53 -2.37
CA ALA A 99 -11.26 -2.99 -2.35
C ALA A 99 -10.21 -3.56 -3.33
N GLY A 100 -9.46 -2.73 -4.05
CA GLY A 100 -8.55 -3.19 -5.10
C GLY A 100 -7.50 -4.20 -4.62
N GLY A 101 -6.86 -3.94 -3.49
CA GLY A 101 -5.87 -4.85 -2.90
C GLY A 101 -6.48 -6.17 -2.45
N ALA A 102 -7.61 -6.09 -1.76
CA ALA A 102 -8.35 -7.27 -1.32
C ALA A 102 -8.89 -8.11 -2.50
N MET A 103 -9.22 -7.46 -3.62
CA MET A 103 -9.65 -8.16 -4.84
C MET A 103 -8.50 -8.94 -5.48
N VAL A 104 -7.29 -8.37 -5.52
CA VAL A 104 -6.10 -9.12 -5.96
C VAL A 104 -5.89 -10.31 -5.04
N ALA A 105 -5.88 -10.11 -3.72
CA ALA A 105 -5.70 -11.16 -2.74
C ALA A 105 -6.70 -12.31 -2.92
N SER A 106 -7.99 -11.99 -2.96
CA SER A 106 -9.06 -12.98 -3.14
C SER A 106 -8.95 -13.79 -4.45
N ARG A 107 -8.45 -13.16 -5.53
CA ARG A 107 -8.32 -13.84 -6.83
C ARG A 107 -6.99 -14.58 -7.01
N THR A 108 -5.97 -14.23 -6.26
CA THR A 108 -4.65 -14.88 -6.34
C THR A 108 -4.43 -15.92 -5.24
N GLY A 109 -5.18 -15.84 -4.14
CA GLY A 109 -4.95 -16.63 -2.94
C GLY A 109 -3.77 -16.13 -2.10
N SER A 110 -3.10 -15.05 -2.52
CA SER A 110 -1.91 -14.54 -1.84
C SER A 110 -2.28 -13.88 -0.51
N PRO A 111 -1.50 -14.11 0.57
CA PRO A 111 -1.78 -13.51 1.87
C PRO A 111 -1.67 -11.99 1.86
N VAL A 112 -2.44 -11.33 2.72
CA VAL A 112 -2.37 -9.88 2.92
C VAL A 112 -1.66 -9.59 4.23
N VAL A 113 -0.67 -8.69 4.17
CA VAL A 113 0.01 -8.15 5.35
C VAL A 113 -0.45 -6.72 5.57
N PRO A 114 -1.29 -6.45 6.59
CA PRO A 114 -1.70 -5.11 6.91
C PRO A 114 -0.58 -4.36 7.62
N VAL A 115 -0.35 -3.11 7.25
CA VAL A 115 0.71 -2.26 7.80
C VAL A 115 0.13 -0.91 8.18
N ALA A 116 0.44 -0.44 9.38
CA ALA A 116 0.07 0.88 9.87
C ALA A 116 1.31 1.68 10.22
N HIS A 117 1.32 2.98 9.93
CA HIS A 117 2.43 3.87 10.27
C HIS A 117 1.95 5.30 10.50
N ASN A 118 2.77 6.11 11.19
CA ASN A 118 2.51 7.52 11.47
C ASN A 118 3.42 8.48 10.68
N ALA A 119 3.91 8.05 9.52
CA ALA A 119 4.89 8.81 8.74
C ALA A 119 4.45 10.25 8.40
N GLY A 120 3.15 10.48 8.20
CA GLY A 120 2.61 11.81 7.90
C GLY A 120 2.77 12.82 9.03
N VAL A 121 2.99 12.39 10.26
CA VAL A 121 3.26 13.27 11.42
C VAL A 121 4.59 13.98 11.24
N PHE A 122 5.61 13.26 10.76
CA PHE A 122 6.99 13.77 10.64
C PHE A 122 7.35 14.21 9.22
N TRP A 123 6.73 13.60 8.22
CA TRP A 123 6.88 13.97 6.82
C TRP A 123 5.50 14.18 6.16
N PRO A 124 4.86 15.34 6.39
CA PRO A 124 3.53 15.60 5.89
C PRO A 124 3.44 15.58 4.36
N LYS A 125 2.27 15.18 3.84
CA LYS A 125 1.99 15.28 2.40
C LYS A 125 2.12 16.74 1.93
N ASN A 126 2.63 16.95 0.72
CA ASN A 126 2.73 18.25 0.07
C ASN A 126 3.55 19.30 0.86
N SER A 127 4.46 18.86 1.76
CA SER A 127 5.34 19.73 2.52
C SER A 127 6.79 19.46 2.19
N PHE A 128 7.59 20.51 2.01
CA PHE A 128 9.05 20.41 1.96
C PHE A 128 9.65 20.21 3.36
N LEU A 129 8.93 20.69 4.38
CA LEU A 129 9.39 20.61 5.76
C LEU A 129 9.20 19.18 6.28
N LYS A 130 10.29 18.61 6.81
CA LYS A 130 10.31 17.37 7.56
C LYS A 130 10.60 17.73 9.02
N HIS A 131 9.99 16.99 9.91
CA HIS A 131 10.11 17.24 11.33
C HIS A 131 10.91 16.10 11.98
N PRO A 132 11.76 16.39 12.96
CA PRO A 132 12.47 15.35 13.70
C PRO A 132 11.48 14.47 14.49
N GLY A 133 11.83 13.22 14.69
CA GLY A 133 11.06 12.28 15.47
C GLY A 133 11.20 10.85 14.97
N THR A 134 10.46 9.94 15.60
CA THR A 134 10.46 8.52 15.26
C THR A 134 9.20 8.17 14.49
N ILE A 135 9.38 7.57 13.33
CA ILE A 135 8.27 7.00 12.55
C ILE A 135 8.10 5.54 12.99
N ASP A 136 6.95 5.26 13.57
CA ASP A 136 6.58 3.91 13.96
C ASP A 136 5.90 3.20 12.79
N VAL A 137 6.33 1.95 12.55
CA VAL A 137 5.72 1.05 11.57
C VAL A 137 5.28 -0.22 12.27
N VAL A 138 4.00 -0.48 12.25
CA VAL A 138 3.40 -1.69 12.85
C VAL A 138 3.01 -2.63 11.73
N ILE A 139 3.60 -3.83 11.72
CA ILE A 139 3.32 -4.89 10.75
C ILE A 139 2.40 -5.90 11.41
N GLY A 140 1.24 -6.13 10.80
CA GLY A 140 0.22 -7.05 11.32
C GLY A 140 0.47 -8.52 10.96
N PRO A 141 -0.31 -9.40 11.57
CA PRO A 141 -0.34 -10.80 11.17
C PRO A 141 -0.84 -10.93 9.73
N ALA A 142 -0.35 -11.93 9.02
CA ALA A 142 -0.85 -12.23 7.69
C ALA A 142 -2.32 -12.64 7.74
N ILE A 143 -3.12 -12.07 6.85
CA ILE A 143 -4.51 -12.43 6.63
C ILE A 143 -4.55 -13.40 5.45
N GLU A 144 -4.94 -14.64 5.69
CA GLU A 144 -5.12 -15.63 4.65
C GLU A 144 -6.26 -15.22 3.71
N SER A 145 -6.03 -15.36 2.41
CA SER A 145 -6.97 -14.93 1.37
C SER A 145 -7.68 -16.07 0.66
N THR A 146 -7.17 -17.31 0.82
CA THR A 146 -7.78 -18.50 0.23
C THR A 146 -9.21 -18.64 0.76
N ASP A 147 -10.15 -18.87 -0.14
CA ASP A 147 -11.59 -19.03 0.13
C ASP A 147 -12.29 -17.81 0.78
N LYS A 148 -11.58 -16.68 0.93
CA LYS A 148 -12.20 -15.44 1.42
C LYS A 148 -12.68 -14.53 0.29
N LYS A 149 -13.84 -13.92 0.48
CA LYS A 149 -14.34 -12.86 -0.39
C LYS A 149 -13.52 -11.57 -0.18
N ALA A 150 -13.28 -10.82 -1.25
CA ALA A 150 -12.54 -9.56 -1.19
C ALA A 150 -13.10 -8.58 -0.14
N ARG A 151 -14.42 -8.58 0.09
CA ARG A 151 -15.04 -7.74 1.13
C ARG A 151 -14.55 -8.10 2.54
N GLN A 152 -14.43 -9.38 2.85
CA GLN A 152 -13.95 -9.86 4.16
C GLN A 152 -12.48 -9.45 4.38
N ILE A 153 -11.63 -9.71 3.38
CA ILE A 153 -10.21 -9.34 3.42
C ILE A 153 -10.05 -7.83 3.61
N ASN A 154 -10.85 -7.02 2.88
CA ASN A 154 -10.80 -5.56 3.01
C ASN A 154 -11.21 -5.09 4.40
N GLN A 155 -12.29 -5.65 4.95
CA GLN A 155 -12.78 -5.32 6.30
C GLN A 155 -11.78 -5.73 7.39
N GLU A 156 -11.18 -6.91 7.30
CA GLU A 156 -10.15 -7.37 8.24
C GLU A 156 -8.91 -6.45 8.20
N SER A 157 -8.42 -6.14 6.99
CA SER A 157 -7.26 -5.25 6.81
C SER A 157 -7.54 -3.84 7.30
N GLU A 158 -8.68 -3.26 6.93
CA GLU A 158 -9.08 -1.91 7.33
C GLU A 158 -9.28 -1.82 8.84
N GLY A 159 -9.98 -2.80 9.44
CA GLY A 159 -10.22 -2.85 10.88
C GLY A 159 -8.92 -2.90 11.67
N TRP A 160 -7.98 -3.75 11.25
CA TRP A 160 -6.69 -3.88 11.89
C TRP A 160 -5.87 -2.57 11.78
N ILE A 161 -5.76 -2.00 10.56
CA ILE A 161 -4.99 -0.77 10.34
C ILE A 161 -5.58 0.40 11.14
N ARG A 162 -6.91 0.59 11.12
CA ARG A 162 -7.56 1.65 11.89
C ARG A 162 -7.36 1.47 13.39
N GLY A 163 -7.43 0.25 13.91
CA GLY A 163 -7.15 -0.05 15.30
C GLY A 163 -5.71 0.27 15.72
N CYS A 164 -4.73 0.06 14.83
CA CYS A 164 -3.35 0.46 15.07
C CYS A 164 -3.16 1.98 15.00
N LEU A 165 -3.78 2.65 14.02
CA LEU A 165 -3.68 4.10 13.87
C LEU A 165 -4.23 4.89 15.08
N GLN A 166 -5.22 4.34 15.78
CA GLN A 166 -5.73 4.93 17.02
C GLN A 166 -4.70 4.92 18.17
N LYS A 167 -3.75 3.98 18.13
CA LYS A 167 -2.70 3.81 19.15
C LYS A 167 -1.39 4.54 18.79
N LEU A 168 -1.18 4.82 17.50
CA LEU A 168 -0.02 5.55 17.04
C LEU A 168 -0.19 7.06 17.26
N PRO A 169 0.91 7.80 17.58
CA PRO A 169 0.86 9.24 17.67
C PRO A 169 0.31 9.87 16.38
N ALA A 170 -0.75 10.65 16.48
CA ALA A 170 -1.33 11.40 15.37
C ALA A 170 -0.81 12.84 15.30
N GLN A 171 -0.09 13.28 16.33
CA GLN A 171 0.51 14.62 16.46
C GLN A 171 1.93 14.49 17.01
N ARG A 172 2.75 15.49 16.72
CA ARG A 172 4.08 15.64 17.34
C ARG A 172 3.90 16.03 18.80
N LYS A 173 4.70 15.41 19.66
CA LYS A 173 4.87 15.87 21.04
C LYS A 173 5.84 17.03 21.06
#